data_ea757fb97f8dbf933f77beb19bbfe14e
#
_entry.id   ea757fb97f8dbf933f77beb19bbfe14e
#
_cell.length_a   1.000
_cell.length_b   1.000
_cell.length_c   1.000
_cell.angle_alpha   90.00
_cell.angle_beta   90.00
_cell.angle_gamma   90.00
#
_symmetry.space_group_name_H-M   'P 1'
#
loop_
_entity.id
_entity.type
_entity.pdbx_description
1 polymer ?
#
loop_
_entity_poly.entity_id
_entity_poly.type
_entity_poly.pdbx_seq_one_letter_code
_entity_poly.pdbx_strand_id
1 'polypeptide(L)'
;MYKRQFTEIVTKVNDFVWGPVMLVFLVGTGIFLTLRLRFLPWRNLGSSLKKLFSKESRKKDGEGDISPFSALMTALAATVGTGNIVGVATAMVLGGPGALVWMWISAAFGISTKYAECALAGKYRRVNEKGEMCGGPMYTLKYGLKNKKLGSFLAVMFAIFTLMASFGIGNSAQGNSITTAVSSTFNVPKWIVGIILVICVGAVVIGGIKSISKVSSVLVPAMAVFYMIAGILVVCINYKNVPSGIANIFSMAFGAKPIAGGLVGTVTASMMNSMRYGIARGVFSNEAGLGSAAISAASATSDHHVKQGFINMCGTFIDTIIVCTITGLAIASSGVLGTTNADGKLLEGAELTIAAFETALGKAGAVFVTISIILFAFSTILGWEYNGEKALEFLFKKPIFCYIYRVVFSLLTYVGATATLGVVWSFSDIANGLMAIPNLICLIALSGSLAKETKDYHNKLKDEKVKTK
;
A
#
# COMPACT_ATOMS: atom_id res chain seq x y z
N MET A 1 24.82 6.59 -24.73
CA MET A 1 23.90 7.67 -25.17
C MET A 1 22.43 7.22 -25.07
N TYR A 2 21.97 6.22 -25.79
CA TYR A 2 20.57 5.73 -25.77
C TYR A 2 20.02 5.36 -24.38
N LYS A 3 20.79 4.66 -23.55
CA LYS A 3 20.37 4.25 -22.21
C LYS A 3 20.08 5.43 -21.29
N ARG A 4 20.88 6.52 -21.40
CA ARG A 4 20.70 7.75 -20.62
C ARG A 4 19.45 8.51 -21.08
N GLN A 5 19.24 8.67 -22.40
CA GLN A 5 18.06 9.30 -22.96
C GLN A 5 16.77 8.55 -22.59
N PHE A 6 16.79 7.21 -22.67
CA PHE A 6 15.66 6.39 -22.28
C PHE A 6 15.31 6.58 -20.78
N THR A 7 16.32 6.57 -19.90
CA THR A 7 16.10 6.83 -18.46
C THR A 7 15.52 8.21 -18.21
N GLU A 8 16.01 9.25 -18.91
CA GLU A 8 15.49 10.61 -18.79
C GLU A 8 14.02 10.71 -19.23
N ILE A 9 13.64 10.04 -20.31
CA ILE A 9 12.24 9.99 -20.78
C ILE A 9 11.34 9.33 -19.75
N VAL A 10 11.74 8.15 -19.26
CA VAL A 10 10.96 7.40 -18.25
C VAL A 10 10.82 8.21 -16.97
N THR A 11 11.86 8.90 -16.52
CA THR A 11 11.79 9.77 -15.34
C THR A 11 10.81 10.94 -15.57
N LYS A 12 10.86 11.60 -16.72
CA LYS A 12 9.92 12.70 -17.05
C LYS A 12 8.47 12.21 -17.08
N VAL A 13 8.20 11.03 -17.63
CA VAL A 13 6.86 10.41 -17.64
C VAL A 13 6.41 10.09 -16.22
N ASN A 14 7.30 9.55 -15.40
CA ASN A 14 7.02 9.27 -13.99
C ASN A 14 6.68 10.54 -13.20
N ASP A 15 7.46 11.60 -13.40
CA ASP A 15 7.24 12.91 -12.78
C ASP A 15 5.91 13.55 -13.23
N PHE A 16 5.49 13.31 -14.46
CA PHE A 16 4.21 13.73 -14.97
C PHE A 16 3.06 12.94 -14.34
N VAL A 17 3.17 11.62 -14.31
CA VAL A 17 2.14 10.72 -13.75
C VAL A 17 1.93 10.98 -12.26
N TRP A 18 3.01 11.16 -11.49
CA TRP A 18 2.94 11.52 -10.06
C TRP A 18 3.02 13.03 -9.82
N GLY A 19 2.70 13.80 -10.84
CA GLY A 19 2.67 15.26 -10.79
C GLY A 19 1.45 15.80 -10.04
N PRO A 20 1.36 17.16 -9.92
CA PRO A 20 0.29 17.81 -9.15
C PRO A 20 -1.12 17.42 -9.56
N VAL A 21 -1.35 17.16 -10.85
CA VAL A 21 -2.68 16.78 -11.37
C VAL A 21 -3.16 15.47 -10.76
N MET A 22 -2.30 14.44 -10.72
CA MET A 22 -2.65 13.16 -10.13
C MET A 22 -2.84 13.27 -8.62
N LEU A 23 -1.98 14.03 -7.93
CA LEU A 23 -2.09 14.21 -6.48
C LEU A 23 -3.41 14.91 -6.11
N VAL A 24 -3.79 15.95 -6.87
CA VAL A 24 -5.08 16.63 -6.70
C VAL A 24 -6.24 15.66 -7.00
N PHE A 25 -6.11 14.83 -8.03
CA PHE A 25 -7.16 13.88 -8.40
C PHE A 25 -7.33 12.80 -7.31
N LEU A 26 -6.25 12.26 -6.75
CA LEU A 26 -6.27 11.28 -5.66
C LEU A 26 -6.88 11.86 -4.38
N VAL A 27 -6.31 12.95 -3.87
CA VAL A 27 -6.76 13.56 -2.62
C VAL A 27 -8.13 14.22 -2.80
N GLY A 28 -8.37 14.89 -3.94
CA GLY A 28 -9.65 15.51 -4.27
C GLY A 28 -10.79 14.50 -4.34
N THR A 29 -10.56 13.32 -4.94
CA THR A 29 -11.54 12.22 -4.92
C THR A 29 -11.81 11.75 -3.50
N GLY A 30 -10.77 11.64 -2.66
CA GLY A 30 -10.92 11.28 -1.25
C GLY A 30 -11.75 12.29 -0.46
N ILE A 31 -11.49 13.59 -0.65
CA ILE A 31 -12.27 14.68 -0.07
C ILE A 31 -13.73 14.60 -0.55
N PHE A 32 -13.94 14.52 -1.87
CA PHE A 32 -15.25 14.40 -2.47
C PHE A 32 -16.06 13.22 -1.89
N LEU A 33 -15.46 12.03 -1.81
CA LEU A 33 -16.10 10.86 -1.25
C LEU A 33 -16.39 11.01 0.25
N THR A 34 -15.47 11.62 1.00
CA THR A 34 -15.67 11.88 2.43
C THR A 34 -16.89 12.77 2.67
N LEU A 35 -17.02 13.85 1.90
CA LEU A 35 -18.17 14.75 1.97
C LEU A 35 -19.45 14.07 1.45
N ARG A 36 -19.38 13.36 0.33
CA ARG A 36 -20.52 12.66 -0.28
C ARG A 36 -21.09 11.58 0.63
N LEU A 37 -20.23 10.87 1.35
CA LEU A 37 -20.61 9.84 2.33
C LEU A 37 -20.90 10.44 3.72
N ARG A 38 -20.88 11.77 3.87
CA ARG A 38 -21.15 12.46 5.13
C ARG A 38 -20.30 11.98 6.31
N PHE A 39 -19.02 11.77 6.05
CA PHE A 39 -18.04 11.25 7.02
C PHE A 39 -18.41 9.88 7.63
N LEU A 40 -19.33 9.11 7.01
CA LEU A 40 -19.73 7.80 7.55
C LEU A 40 -18.55 6.82 7.69
N PRO A 41 -17.57 6.74 6.77
CA PRO A 41 -16.39 5.90 6.98
C PRO A 41 -15.66 6.28 8.28
N TRP A 42 -15.38 7.54 8.49
CA TRP A 42 -14.73 8.03 9.71
C TRP A 42 -15.51 7.74 10.98
N ARG A 43 -16.80 8.03 10.96
CA ARG A 43 -17.70 7.80 12.11
C ARG A 43 -17.82 6.33 12.49
N ASN A 44 -17.60 5.44 11.55
CA ASN A 44 -17.65 3.99 11.77
C ASN A 44 -16.26 3.36 11.92
N LEU A 45 -15.16 4.11 11.85
CA LEU A 45 -13.79 3.56 11.91
C LEU A 45 -13.54 2.77 13.20
N GLY A 46 -13.87 3.34 14.36
CA GLY A 46 -13.68 2.65 15.64
C GLY A 46 -14.50 1.36 15.76
N SER A 47 -15.78 1.40 15.31
CA SER A 47 -16.62 0.20 15.29
C SER A 47 -16.13 -0.85 14.29
N SER A 48 -15.56 -0.43 13.18
CA SER A 48 -14.98 -1.32 12.16
C SER A 48 -13.70 -1.98 12.65
N LEU A 49 -12.83 -1.23 13.34
CA LEU A 49 -11.65 -1.79 14.01
C LEU A 49 -12.04 -2.83 15.05
N LYS A 50 -13.07 -2.55 15.87
CA LYS A 50 -13.57 -3.53 16.85
C LYS A 50 -14.10 -4.79 16.18
N LYS A 51 -14.87 -4.65 15.08
CA LYS A 51 -15.38 -5.79 14.30
C LYS A 51 -14.27 -6.57 13.62
N LEU A 52 -13.23 -5.91 13.12
CA LEU A 52 -12.09 -6.54 12.49
C LEU A 52 -11.42 -7.59 13.41
N PHE A 53 -11.26 -7.26 14.68
CA PHE A 53 -10.65 -8.16 15.66
C PHE A 53 -11.65 -9.11 16.35
N SER A 54 -12.94 -9.05 15.97
CA SER A 54 -13.96 -9.95 16.51
C SER A 54 -13.88 -11.35 15.87
N LYS A 55 -14.47 -12.34 16.55
CA LYS A 55 -14.60 -13.71 16.02
C LYS A 55 -15.44 -13.76 14.74
N GLU A 56 -16.39 -12.82 14.55
CA GLU A 56 -17.27 -12.76 13.38
C GLU A 56 -16.51 -12.48 12.08
N SER A 57 -15.49 -11.61 12.11
CA SER A 57 -14.69 -11.31 10.91
C SER A 57 -13.87 -12.50 10.40
N ARG A 58 -13.65 -13.50 11.24
CA ARG A 58 -12.91 -14.72 10.91
C ARG A 58 -13.80 -15.85 10.41
N LYS A 59 -15.12 -15.73 10.55
CA LYS A 59 -16.08 -16.69 10.02
C LYS A 59 -16.29 -16.48 8.53
N LYS A 60 -16.61 -17.58 7.84
CA LYS A 60 -17.00 -17.56 6.42
C LYS A 60 -18.53 -17.61 6.34
N ASP A 61 -19.18 -16.49 6.58
CA ASP A 61 -20.62 -16.37 6.51
C ASP A 61 -21.02 -15.67 5.19
N GLY A 62 -21.81 -16.34 4.34
CA GLY A 62 -22.24 -15.86 3.04
C GLY A 62 -21.38 -16.34 1.87
N GLU A 63 -21.65 -15.83 0.68
CA GLU A 63 -20.93 -16.15 -0.55
C GLU A 63 -19.53 -15.51 -0.57
N GLY A 64 -18.50 -16.28 -0.91
CA GLY A 64 -17.12 -15.83 -1.00
C GLY A 64 -16.12 -16.96 -0.78
N ASP A 65 -14.84 -16.66 -1.02
CA ASP A 65 -13.75 -17.67 -0.95
C ASP A 65 -13.07 -17.68 0.41
N ILE A 66 -12.90 -16.52 1.02
CA ILE A 66 -12.13 -16.30 2.25
C ILE A 66 -12.90 -15.42 3.23
N SER A 67 -12.55 -15.50 4.52
CA SER A 67 -13.21 -14.68 5.54
C SER A 67 -12.92 -13.18 5.35
N PRO A 68 -13.78 -12.27 5.88
CA PRO A 68 -13.55 -10.83 5.83
C PRO A 68 -12.20 -10.40 6.40
N PHE A 69 -11.78 -11.02 7.50
CA PHE A 69 -10.46 -10.81 8.08
C PHE A 69 -9.34 -11.24 7.12
N SER A 70 -9.43 -12.44 6.54
CA SER A 70 -8.42 -12.94 5.61
C SER A 70 -8.33 -12.09 4.34
N ALA A 71 -9.45 -11.57 3.85
CA ALA A 71 -9.49 -10.66 2.70
C ALA A 71 -8.78 -9.33 3.01
N LEU A 72 -9.01 -8.75 4.21
CA LEU A 72 -8.26 -7.58 4.63
C LEU A 72 -6.77 -7.90 4.83
N MET A 73 -6.42 -9.03 5.43
CA MET A 73 -5.01 -9.40 5.61
C MET A 73 -4.31 -9.61 4.26
N THR A 74 -5.00 -10.15 3.25
CA THR A 74 -4.47 -10.26 1.88
C THR A 74 -4.32 -8.88 1.24
N ALA A 75 -5.26 -7.95 1.45
CA ALA A 75 -5.13 -6.57 1.01
C ALA A 75 -3.96 -5.86 1.70
N LEU A 76 -3.83 -6.03 3.03
CA LEU A 76 -2.72 -5.48 3.79
C LEU A 76 -1.38 -6.14 3.44
N ALA A 77 -1.36 -7.39 3.05
CA ALA A 77 -0.14 -8.02 2.54
C ALA A 77 0.40 -7.27 1.32
N ALA A 78 -0.47 -6.83 0.41
CA ALA A 78 -0.06 -6.04 -0.75
C ALA A 78 0.38 -4.62 -0.38
N THR A 79 -0.26 -3.98 0.62
CA THR A 79 -0.07 -2.57 0.97
C THR A 79 1.01 -2.35 2.04
N VAL A 80 1.00 -3.12 3.13
CA VAL A 80 2.00 -3.01 4.20
C VAL A 80 3.29 -3.69 3.75
N GLY A 81 4.14 -2.92 3.10
CA GLY A 81 5.35 -3.39 2.45
C GLY A 81 6.55 -2.47 2.68
N THR A 82 7.46 -2.43 1.72
CA THR A 82 8.60 -1.51 1.76
C THR A 82 8.17 -0.05 1.80
N GLY A 83 6.94 0.28 1.37
CA GLY A 83 6.37 1.64 1.46
C GLY A 83 6.39 2.22 2.87
N ASN A 84 6.09 1.40 3.87
CA ASN A 84 6.02 1.80 5.28
C ASN A 84 7.39 2.03 5.93
N ILE A 85 8.44 1.46 5.40
CA ILE A 85 9.81 1.53 5.93
C ILE A 85 10.65 2.41 5.00
N VAL A 86 10.89 1.94 3.79
CA VAL A 86 11.71 2.59 2.76
C VAL A 86 11.02 3.83 2.20
N GLY A 87 9.72 3.73 1.92
CA GLY A 87 8.92 4.83 1.34
C GLY A 87 8.80 6.03 2.26
N VAL A 88 8.59 5.82 3.57
CA VAL A 88 8.56 6.91 4.57
C VAL A 88 9.92 7.60 4.65
N ALA A 89 11.01 6.84 4.74
CA ALA A 89 12.35 7.38 4.76
C ALA A 89 12.65 8.21 3.50
N THR A 90 12.32 7.70 2.32
CA THR A 90 12.45 8.42 1.04
C THR A 90 11.61 9.70 1.03
N ALA A 91 10.36 9.65 1.53
CA ALA A 91 9.51 10.86 1.61
C ALA A 91 10.14 11.94 2.49
N MET A 92 10.70 11.54 3.64
CA MET A 92 11.34 12.47 4.58
C MET A 92 12.67 13.05 4.07
N VAL A 93 13.40 12.33 3.22
CA VAL A 93 14.62 12.84 2.58
C VAL A 93 14.26 13.83 1.45
N LEU A 94 13.39 13.43 0.54
CA LEU A 94 13.06 14.23 -0.66
C LEU A 94 12.09 15.37 -0.38
N GLY A 95 11.14 15.17 0.52
CA GLY A 95 10.12 16.13 0.90
C GLY A 95 10.37 16.84 2.24
N GLY A 96 11.42 16.47 2.96
CA GLY A 96 11.65 16.88 4.34
C GLY A 96 10.74 16.17 5.35
N PRO A 97 10.99 16.34 6.65
CA PRO A 97 10.16 15.75 7.72
C PRO A 97 8.66 16.05 7.57
N GLY A 98 8.31 17.21 7.03
CA GLY A 98 6.93 17.64 6.78
C GLY A 98 6.13 16.73 5.85
N ALA A 99 6.80 15.91 5.04
CA ALA A 99 6.15 14.91 4.18
C ALA A 99 5.25 13.95 4.98
N LEU A 100 5.59 13.68 6.24
CA LEU A 100 4.80 12.81 7.11
C LEU A 100 3.38 13.38 7.38
N VAL A 101 3.25 14.70 7.55
CA VAL A 101 1.93 15.36 7.70
C VAL A 101 1.07 15.15 6.45
N TRP A 102 1.67 15.30 5.28
CA TRP A 102 0.97 15.11 4.01
C TRP A 102 0.62 13.64 3.73
N MET A 103 1.42 12.69 4.24
CA MET A 103 1.02 11.27 4.30
C MET A 103 -0.23 11.08 5.15
N TRP A 104 -0.31 11.71 6.34
CA TRP A 104 -1.49 11.64 7.20
C TRP A 104 -2.73 12.25 6.53
N ILE A 105 -2.58 13.41 5.90
CA ILE A 105 -3.68 14.08 5.18
C ILE A 105 -4.20 13.19 4.05
N SER A 106 -3.29 12.62 3.23
CA SER A 106 -3.69 11.73 2.14
C SER A 106 -4.38 10.46 2.65
N ALA A 107 -3.87 9.86 3.71
CA ALA A 107 -4.48 8.69 4.35
C ALA A 107 -5.84 9.01 4.97
N ALA A 108 -5.98 10.17 5.60
CA ALA A 108 -7.22 10.62 6.17
C ALA A 108 -8.36 10.61 5.14
N PHE A 109 -8.16 11.20 3.99
CA PHE A 109 -9.13 11.16 2.90
C PHE A 109 -9.14 9.82 2.17
N GLY A 110 -8.00 9.13 2.13
CA GLY A 110 -7.82 7.78 1.60
C GLY A 110 -8.69 6.71 2.28
N ILE A 111 -9.04 6.87 3.56
CA ILE A 111 -9.97 5.98 4.28
C ILE A 111 -11.32 5.90 3.56
N SER A 112 -11.88 7.04 3.13
CA SER A 112 -13.14 7.07 2.40
C SER A 112 -13.01 6.51 0.99
N THR A 113 -11.87 6.72 0.35
CA THR A 113 -11.56 6.14 -0.96
C THR A 113 -11.47 4.63 -0.87
N LYS A 114 -10.71 4.09 0.07
CA LYS A 114 -10.56 2.65 0.31
C LYS A 114 -11.89 1.98 0.64
N TYR A 115 -12.72 2.64 1.46
CA TYR A 115 -14.10 2.21 1.71
C TYR A 115 -14.88 2.05 0.42
N ALA A 116 -14.87 3.08 -0.43
CA ALA A 116 -15.63 3.11 -1.67
C ALA A 116 -15.17 2.04 -2.67
N GLU A 117 -13.86 1.88 -2.84
CA GLU A 117 -13.25 0.85 -3.68
C GLU A 117 -13.73 -0.55 -3.30
N CYS A 118 -13.59 -0.90 -2.04
CA CYS A 118 -13.89 -2.24 -1.56
C CYS A 118 -15.40 -2.53 -1.50
N ALA A 119 -16.21 -1.54 -1.16
CA ALA A 119 -17.68 -1.68 -1.18
C ALA A 119 -18.21 -1.88 -2.60
N LEU A 120 -17.72 -1.09 -3.58
CA LEU A 120 -18.12 -1.24 -4.97
C LEU A 120 -17.61 -2.55 -5.58
N ALA A 121 -16.41 -2.99 -5.25
CA ALA A 121 -15.88 -4.28 -5.70
C ALA A 121 -16.73 -5.45 -5.21
N GLY A 122 -17.17 -5.43 -3.96
CA GLY A 122 -18.09 -6.43 -3.42
C GLY A 122 -19.47 -6.41 -4.10
N LYS A 123 -19.97 -5.23 -4.51
CA LYS A 123 -21.23 -5.09 -5.22
C LYS A 123 -21.19 -5.67 -6.63
N TYR A 124 -20.12 -5.42 -7.37
CA TYR A 124 -20.00 -5.78 -8.78
C TYR A 124 -19.15 -7.03 -9.02
N ARG A 125 -18.83 -7.79 -7.98
CA ARG A 125 -18.13 -9.07 -8.08
C ARG A 125 -18.91 -10.10 -8.90
N ARG A 126 -18.21 -11.07 -9.44
CA ARG A 126 -18.75 -12.19 -10.23
C ARG A 126 -18.09 -13.49 -9.80
N VAL A 127 -18.74 -14.59 -10.11
CA VAL A 127 -18.18 -15.93 -9.95
C VAL A 127 -17.53 -16.32 -11.28
N ASN A 128 -16.30 -16.84 -11.25
CA ASN A 128 -15.62 -17.37 -12.43
C ASN A 128 -16.02 -18.82 -12.73
N GLU A 129 -15.47 -19.39 -13.80
CA GLU A 129 -15.74 -20.79 -14.23
C GLU A 129 -15.31 -21.84 -13.18
N LYS A 130 -14.41 -21.48 -12.25
CA LYS A 130 -13.94 -22.33 -11.15
C LYS A 130 -14.78 -22.20 -9.87
N GLY A 131 -15.81 -21.37 -9.87
CA GLY A 131 -16.63 -21.09 -8.69
C GLY A 131 -15.97 -20.10 -7.72
N GLU A 132 -14.87 -19.42 -8.09
CA GLU A 132 -14.18 -18.43 -7.26
C GLU A 132 -14.75 -17.02 -7.49
N MET A 133 -14.72 -16.20 -6.44
CA MET A 133 -15.13 -14.80 -6.54
C MET A 133 -14.06 -13.95 -7.24
N CYS A 134 -14.50 -13.19 -8.24
CA CYS A 134 -13.67 -12.24 -8.98
C CYS A 134 -14.30 -10.85 -8.91
N GLY A 135 -13.49 -9.84 -8.61
CA GLY A 135 -13.95 -8.46 -8.49
C GLY A 135 -12.81 -7.47 -8.57
N GLY A 136 -13.06 -6.27 -8.10
CA GLY A 136 -12.13 -5.17 -8.20
C GLY A 136 -12.55 -4.12 -9.23
N PRO A 137 -11.74 -3.07 -9.45
CA PRO A 137 -12.11 -1.96 -10.32
C PRO A 137 -12.47 -2.38 -11.75
N MET A 138 -11.79 -3.39 -12.32
CA MET A 138 -12.09 -3.88 -13.67
C MET A 138 -13.54 -4.40 -13.80
N TYR A 139 -14.04 -5.10 -12.78
CA TYR A 139 -15.41 -5.56 -12.76
C TYR A 139 -16.38 -4.42 -12.46
N THR A 140 -16.03 -3.55 -11.52
CA THR A 140 -16.84 -2.38 -11.16
C THR A 140 -17.02 -1.43 -12.35
N LEU A 141 -15.96 -1.17 -13.12
CA LEU A 141 -15.99 -0.36 -14.34
C LEU A 141 -16.88 -0.99 -15.41
N LYS A 142 -16.64 -2.28 -15.70
CA LYS A 142 -17.36 -2.99 -16.77
C LYS A 142 -18.87 -3.10 -16.50
N TYR A 143 -19.24 -3.41 -15.26
CA TYR A 143 -20.63 -3.70 -14.93
C TYR A 143 -21.36 -2.53 -14.28
N GLY A 144 -20.66 -1.62 -13.61
CA GLY A 144 -21.22 -0.48 -12.87
C GLY A 144 -21.50 0.74 -13.72
N LEU A 145 -20.62 1.08 -14.68
CA LEU A 145 -20.79 2.28 -15.49
C LEU A 145 -21.98 2.17 -16.45
N LYS A 146 -22.70 3.29 -16.63
CA LYS A 146 -23.85 3.38 -17.56
C LYS A 146 -23.40 3.18 -19.02
N ASN A 147 -22.32 3.85 -19.42
CA ASN A 147 -21.71 3.68 -20.74
C ASN A 147 -20.85 2.39 -20.76
N LYS A 148 -21.40 1.32 -21.32
CA LYS A 148 -20.75 0.00 -21.33
C LYS A 148 -19.48 -0.06 -22.19
N LYS A 149 -19.39 0.75 -23.26
CA LYS A 149 -18.18 0.82 -24.10
C LYS A 149 -17.04 1.47 -23.32
N LEU A 150 -17.30 2.63 -22.71
CA LEU A 150 -16.31 3.31 -21.87
C LEU A 150 -15.92 2.46 -20.66
N GLY A 151 -16.91 1.84 -19.99
CA GLY A 151 -16.66 0.95 -18.86
C GLY A 151 -15.78 -0.24 -19.21
N SER A 152 -16.00 -0.88 -20.36
CA SER A 152 -15.17 -1.99 -20.83
C SER A 152 -13.76 -1.53 -21.21
N PHE A 153 -13.61 -0.38 -21.86
CA PHE A 153 -12.30 0.19 -22.20
C PHE A 153 -11.47 0.49 -20.94
N LEU A 154 -12.06 1.23 -19.98
CA LEU A 154 -11.38 1.56 -18.72
C LEU A 154 -11.07 0.32 -17.88
N ALA A 155 -11.92 -0.71 -17.92
CA ALA A 155 -11.70 -1.96 -17.23
C ALA A 155 -10.47 -2.72 -17.77
N VAL A 156 -10.31 -2.76 -19.10
CA VAL A 156 -9.14 -3.37 -19.75
C VAL A 156 -7.88 -2.57 -19.42
N MET A 157 -7.93 -1.24 -19.50
CA MET A 157 -6.81 -0.36 -19.12
C MET A 157 -6.37 -0.60 -17.68
N PHE A 158 -7.33 -0.62 -16.74
CA PHE A 158 -7.03 -0.92 -15.34
C PHE A 158 -6.34 -2.29 -15.18
N ALA A 159 -6.86 -3.33 -15.83
CA ALA A 159 -6.31 -4.68 -15.72
C ALA A 159 -4.88 -4.77 -16.30
N ILE A 160 -4.60 -4.10 -17.44
CA ILE A 160 -3.26 -4.03 -18.02
C ILE A 160 -2.30 -3.34 -17.06
N PHE A 161 -2.66 -2.17 -16.52
CA PHE A 161 -1.79 -1.45 -15.58
C PHE A 161 -1.56 -2.23 -14.28
N THR A 162 -2.59 -2.91 -13.76
CA THR A 162 -2.46 -3.79 -12.60
C THR A 162 -1.47 -4.92 -12.86
N LEU A 163 -1.56 -5.56 -14.02
CA LEU A 163 -0.65 -6.64 -14.40
C LEU A 163 0.81 -6.14 -14.51
N MET A 164 1.01 -4.97 -15.14
CA MET A 164 2.34 -4.35 -15.24
C MET A 164 2.90 -3.96 -13.86
N ALA A 165 2.08 -3.34 -13.01
CA ALA A 165 2.45 -2.96 -11.65
C ALA A 165 2.80 -4.18 -10.79
N SER A 166 2.11 -5.31 -10.97
CA SER A 166 2.37 -6.53 -10.20
C SER A 166 3.78 -7.08 -10.43
N PHE A 167 4.28 -7.07 -11.66
CA PHE A 167 5.65 -7.49 -11.97
C PHE A 167 6.71 -6.51 -11.46
N GLY A 168 6.41 -5.23 -11.46
CA GLY A 168 7.34 -4.18 -11.05
C GLY A 168 7.33 -3.93 -9.54
N ILE A 169 6.40 -3.09 -9.08
CA ILE A 169 6.29 -2.67 -7.68
C ILE A 169 5.97 -3.86 -6.78
N GLY A 170 5.06 -4.72 -7.24
CA GLY A 170 4.61 -5.87 -6.46
C GLY A 170 5.63 -6.99 -6.33
N ASN A 171 6.56 -7.13 -7.28
CA ASN A 171 7.53 -8.23 -7.31
C ASN A 171 8.98 -7.73 -7.29
N SER A 172 9.46 -7.19 -8.42
CA SER A 172 10.88 -6.90 -8.62
C SER A 172 11.44 -5.91 -7.62
N ALA A 173 10.67 -4.86 -7.31
CA ALA A 173 11.04 -3.85 -6.33
C ALA A 173 11.15 -4.44 -4.92
N GLN A 174 10.23 -5.32 -4.55
CA GLN A 174 10.22 -5.96 -3.24
C GLN A 174 11.39 -6.96 -3.12
N GLY A 175 11.61 -7.79 -4.14
CA GLY A 175 12.73 -8.73 -4.21
C GLY A 175 14.08 -8.00 -4.08
N ASN A 176 14.24 -6.88 -4.78
CA ASN A 176 15.44 -6.04 -4.68
C ASN A 176 15.64 -5.46 -3.28
N SER A 177 14.58 -4.96 -2.65
CA SER A 177 14.65 -4.41 -1.30
C SER A 177 15.07 -5.46 -0.28
N ILE A 178 14.53 -6.69 -0.36
CA ILE A 178 14.94 -7.81 0.50
C ILE A 178 16.41 -8.12 0.30
N THR A 179 16.84 -8.35 -0.95
CA THR A 179 18.23 -8.77 -1.22
C THR A 179 19.24 -7.69 -0.88
N THR A 180 18.90 -6.42 -1.07
CA THR A 180 19.76 -5.30 -0.69
C THR A 180 19.87 -5.21 0.83
N ALA A 181 18.79 -5.27 1.58
CA ALA A 181 18.81 -5.24 3.04
C ALA A 181 19.58 -6.43 3.64
N VAL A 182 19.33 -7.65 3.13
CA VAL A 182 20.03 -8.87 3.60
C VAL A 182 21.53 -8.81 3.26
N SER A 183 21.87 -8.38 2.04
CA SER A 183 23.26 -8.29 1.62
C SER A 183 24.04 -7.24 2.44
N SER A 184 23.44 -6.08 2.73
CA SER A 184 24.09 -5.03 3.51
C SER A 184 24.24 -5.40 5.00
N THR A 185 23.29 -6.13 5.58
CA THR A 185 23.30 -6.46 7.01
C THR A 185 24.08 -7.74 7.31
N PHE A 186 23.94 -8.77 6.46
CA PHE A 186 24.48 -10.11 6.72
C PHE A 186 25.57 -10.56 5.75
N ASN A 187 25.98 -9.71 4.79
CA ASN A 187 26.98 -10.03 3.75
C ASN A 187 26.62 -11.28 2.90
N VAL A 188 25.33 -11.61 2.77
CA VAL A 188 24.88 -12.74 1.95
C VAL A 188 24.78 -12.30 0.48
N PRO A 189 25.34 -13.05 -0.47
CA PRO A 189 25.24 -12.72 -1.90
C PRO A 189 23.77 -12.67 -2.37
N LYS A 190 23.42 -11.64 -3.16
CA LYS A 190 22.05 -11.40 -3.63
C LYS A 190 21.44 -12.58 -4.36
N TRP A 191 22.21 -13.35 -5.13
CA TRP A 191 21.74 -14.50 -5.88
C TRP A 191 21.22 -15.63 -4.98
N ILE A 192 21.86 -15.87 -3.82
CA ILE A 192 21.42 -16.87 -2.84
C ILE A 192 20.05 -16.49 -2.29
N VAL A 193 19.93 -15.22 -1.86
CA VAL A 193 18.65 -14.70 -1.34
C VAL A 193 17.57 -14.76 -2.41
N GLY A 194 17.91 -14.46 -3.66
CA GLY A 194 17.00 -14.54 -4.80
C GLY A 194 16.45 -15.95 -5.03
N ILE A 195 17.28 -16.98 -4.94
CA ILE A 195 16.85 -18.38 -5.06
C ILE A 195 15.89 -18.76 -3.93
N ILE A 196 16.24 -18.40 -2.69
CA ILE A 196 15.39 -18.67 -1.52
C ILE A 196 14.02 -18.00 -1.71
N LEU A 197 14.00 -16.75 -2.17
CA LEU A 197 12.75 -16.03 -2.43
C LEU A 197 11.88 -16.71 -3.48
N VAL A 198 12.45 -17.16 -4.60
CA VAL A 198 11.70 -17.89 -5.63
C VAL A 198 11.03 -19.14 -5.05
N ILE A 199 11.77 -19.91 -4.26
CA ILE A 199 11.25 -21.12 -3.62
C ILE A 199 10.11 -20.78 -2.64
N CYS A 200 10.32 -19.79 -1.77
CA CYS A 200 9.32 -19.38 -0.78
C CYS A 200 8.06 -18.79 -1.43
N VAL A 201 8.22 -17.92 -2.42
CA VAL A 201 7.10 -17.33 -3.17
C VAL A 201 6.35 -18.43 -3.92
N GLY A 202 7.04 -19.28 -4.68
CA GLY A 202 6.44 -20.38 -5.43
C GLY A 202 5.64 -21.34 -4.55
N ALA A 203 6.17 -21.71 -3.38
CA ALA A 203 5.51 -22.59 -2.45
C ALA A 203 4.16 -22.05 -1.95
N VAL A 204 4.01 -20.73 -1.80
CA VAL A 204 2.76 -20.11 -1.35
C VAL A 204 1.81 -19.88 -2.52
N VAL A 205 2.32 -19.33 -3.62
CA VAL A 205 1.55 -18.85 -4.78
C VAL A 205 0.87 -20.00 -5.54
N ILE A 206 1.49 -21.17 -5.62
CA ILE A 206 0.88 -22.36 -6.29
C ILE A 206 -0.49 -22.69 -5.72
N GLY A 207 -0.71 -22.49 -4.43
CA GLY A 207 -2.00 -22.73 -3.77
C GLY A 207 -3.08 -21.65 -3.99
N GLY A 208 -2.78 -20.59 -4.74
CA GLY A 208 -3.69 -19.48 -5.05
C GLY A 208 -4.20 -18.74 -3.82
N ILE A 209 -5.37 -18.08 -3.96
CA ILE A 209 -5.93 -17.19 -2.92
C ILE A 209 -6.06 -17.87 -1.54
N LYS A 210 -6.39 -19.15 -1.49
CA LYS A 210 -6.55 -19.87 -0.22
C LYS A 210 -5.23 -20.01 0.54
N SER A 211 -4.14 -20.28 -0.17
CA SER A 211 -2.80 -20.37 0.41
C SER A 211 -2.29 -18.98 0.79
N ILE A 212 -2.37 -18.02 -0.14
CA ILE A 212 -1.95 -16.62 0.08
C ILE A 212 -2.68 -16.02 1.29
N SER A 213 -4.00 -16.17 1.37
CA SER A 213 -4.79 -15.62 2.47
C SER A 213 -4.49 -16.29 3.81
N LYS A 214 -4.19 -17.59 3.81
CA LYS A 214 -3.78 -18.32 5.03
C LYS A 214 -2.46 -17.80 5.56
N VAL A 215 -1.46 -17.63 4.69
CA VAL A 215 -0.15 -17.06 5.05
C VAL A 215 -0.30 -15.62 5.50
N SER A 216 -0.99 -14.78 4.72
CA SER A 216 -1.19 -13.37 5.04
C SER A 216 -1.94 -13.15 6.36
N SER A 217 -2.92 -14.00 6.69
CA SER A 217 -3.70 -13.90 7.93
C SER A 217 -2.86 -14.10 9.21
N VAL A 218 -1.70 -14.73 9.11
CA VAL A 218 -0.75 -14.92 10.21
C VAL A 218 0.41 -13.93 10.09
N LEU A 219 0.99 -13.83 8.89
CA LEU A 219 2.19 -13.04 8.65
C LEU A 219 1.96 -11.53 8.86
N VAL A 220 0.85 -10.99 8.31
CA VAL A 220 0.60 -9.54 8.38
C VAL A 220 0.41 -9.02 9.80
N PRO A 221 -0.43 -9.62 10.66
CA PRO A 221 -0.51 -9.17 12.04
C PRO A 221 0.81 -9.35 12.81
N ALA A 222 1.51 -10.47 12.59
CA ALA A 222 2.76 -10.76 13.28
C ALA A 222 3.86 -9.75 12.90
N MET A 223 4.05 -9.47 11.60
CA MET A 223 5.06 -8.51 11.13
C MET A 223 4.73 -7.08 11.57
N ALA A 224 3.45 -6.69 11.54
CA ALA A 224 3.04 -5.36 11.98
C ALA A 224 3.32 -5.15 13.48
N VAL A 225 2.94 -6.11 14.33
CA VAL A 225 3.22 -6.05 15.77
C VAL A 225 4.72 -6.05 16.04
N PHE A 226 5.48 -6.92 15.37
CA PHE A 226 6.94 -6.99 15.48
C PHE A 226 7.59 -5.64 15.17
N TYR A 227 7.22 -5.03 14.03
CA TYR A 227 7.77 -3.73 13.63
C TYR A 227 7.34 -2.60 14.56
N MET A 228 6.07 -2.57 14.96
CA MET A 228 5.56 -1.56 15.89
C MET A 228 6.28 -1.59 17.24
N ILE A 229 6.53 -2.77 17.80
CA ILE A 229 7.27 -2.89 19.06
C ILE A 229 8.67 -2.28 18.93
N ALA A 230 9.42 -2.64 17.89
CA ALA A 230 10.77 -2.12 17.67
C ALA A 230 10.75 -0.59 17.44
N GLY A 231 9.84 -0.09 16.60
CA GLY A 231 9.74 1.34 16.32
C GLY A 231 9.35 2.15 17.55
N ILE A 232 8.41 1.65 18.37
CA ILE A 232 8.03 2.30 19.64
C ILE A 232 9.23 2.31 20.60
N LEU A 233 10.01 1.23 20.69
CA LEU A 233 11.24 1.19 21.51
C LEU A 233 12.23 2.26 21.07
N VAL A 234 12.47 2.43 19.75
CA VAL A 234 13.34 3.49 19.23
C VAL A 234 12.85 4.89 19.64
N VAL A 235 11.54 5.15 19.48
CA VAL A 235 10.93 6.42 19.88
C VAL A 235 11.06 6.65 21.42
N CYS A 236 10.82 5.60 22.21
CA CYS A 236 10.94 5.69 23.69
C CYS A 236 12.38 5.93 24.14
N ILE A 237 13.38 5.29 23.50
CA ILE A 237 14.78 5.52 23.82
C ILE A 237 15.20 6.96 23.46
N ASN A 238 14.73 7.44 22.33
CA ASN A 238 15.00 8.80 21.83
C ASN A 238 14.00 9.86 22.36
N TYR A 239 13.28 9.60 23.46
CA TYR A 239 12.16 10.43 23.94
C TYR A 239 12.49 11.92 24.07
N LYS A 240 13.73 12.27 24.43
CA LYS A 240 14.19 13.67 24.54
C LYS A 240 14.12 14.42 23.22
N ASN A 241 14.30 13.74 22.10
CA ASN A 241 14.31 14.32 20.75
C ASN A 241 12.93 14.28 20.09
N VAL A 242 11.95 13.55 20.66
CA VAL A 242 10.59 13.43 20.09
C VAL A 242 9.89 14.79 19.99
N PRO A 243 9.92 15.69 21.00
CA PRO A 243 9.27 17.00 20.86
C PRO A 243 9.83 17.85 19.73
N SER A 244 11.17 17.89 19.57
CA SER A 244 11.83 18.61 18.47
C SER A 244 11.56 17.95 17.12
N GLY A 245 11.56 16.61 17.05
CA GLY A 245 11.18 15.85 15.86
C GLY A 245 9.76 16.18 15.40
N ILE A 246 8.81 16.18 16.30
CA ILE A 246 7.40 16.55 16.01
C ILE A 246 7.32 18.02 15.56
N ALA A 247 7.98 18.94 16.24
CA ALA A 247 8.01 20.35 15.86
C ALA A 247 8.54 20.54 14.44
N ASN A 248 9.63 19.82 14.06
CA ASN A 248 10.18 19.83 12.71
C ASN A 248 9.21 19.28 11.69
N ILE A 249 8.52 18.18 11.99
CA ILE A 249 7.50 17.58 11.10
C ILE A 249 6.41 18.61 10.78
N PHE A 250 5.84 19.29 11.77
CA PHE A 250 4.78 20.25 11.51
C PHE A 250 5.27 21.55 10.88
N SER A 251 6.41 22.10 11.34
CA SER A 251 6.95 23.35 10.81
C SER A 251 7.34 23.21 9.33
N MET A 252 7.95 22.10 8.93
CA MET A 252 8.37 21.87 7.56
C MET A 252 7.22 21.45 6.64
N ALA A 253 6.12 20.94 7.17
CA ALA A 253 4.93 20.60 6.38
C ALA A 253 4.32 21.82 5.69
N PHE A 254 4.43 22.99 6.28
CA PHE A 254 3.79 24.25 5.82
C PHE A 254 4.81 25.32 5.42
N GLY A 255 6.07 24.94 5.18
CA GLY A 255 7.11 25.83 4.64
C GLY A 255 7.72 26.80 5.67
N ALA A 256 7.53 26.55 6.97
CA ALA A 256 8.25 27.29 8.01
C ALA A 256 9.74 26.95 7.95
N LYS A 257 10.62 27.97 8.11
CA LYS A 257 12.07 27.74 8.14
C LYS A 257 12.41 26.78 9.30
N PRO A 258 13.37 25.85 9.10
CA PRO A 258 13.80 24.96 10.18
C PRO A 258 14.25 25.80 11.38
N ILE A 259 13.75 25.46 12.57
CA ILE A 259 14.27 26.03 13.81
C ILE A 259 15.70 25.54 13.93
N ALA A 260 16.63 26.49 13.95
CA ALA A 260 18.07 26.26 13.92
C ALA A 260 18.53 25.31 15.03
N GLY A 261 19.30 24.30 14.70
CA GLY A 261 19.99 23.45 15.66
C GLY A 261 20.21 22.03 15.17
N GLY A 262 21.26 21.83 14.39
CA GLY A 262 21.71 20.50 13.98
C GLY A 262 21.67 20.27 12.48
N LEU A 263 22.56 19.46 11.99
CA LEU A 263 22.89 19.00 10.63
C LEU A 263 21.80 18.94 9.51
N VAL A 264 20.66 19.54 9.71
CA VAL A 264 19.50 19.56 8.78
C VAL A 264 19.69 20.55 7.62
N GLY A 265 20.86 21.16 7.49
CA GLY A 265 21.14 22.19 6.48
C GLY A 265 21.10 21.76 5.01
N THR A 266 21.01 20.45 4.71
CA THR A 266 21.03 19.94 3.34
C THR A 266 19.66 19.51 2.79
N VAL A 267 18.63 19.38 3.63
CA VAL A 267 17.28 19.02 3.17
C VAL A 267 16.44 20.29 2.95
N THR A 268 16.52 20.87 1.76
CA THR A 268 15.70 22.02 1.36
C THR A 268 14.26 21.58 1.12
N ALA A 269 13.44 21.51 2.19
CA ALA A 269 12.03 21.20 2.08
C ALA A 269 11.24 22.48 1.78
N SER A 270 10.70 22.60 0.58
CA SER A 270 9.57 23.48 0.32
C SER A 270 8.26 22.77 0.70
N MET A 271 7.24 23.52 1.10
CA MET A 271 5.88 22.98 1.33
C MET A 271 5.41 22.13 0.13
N MET A 272 5.70 22.55 -1.10
CA MET A 272 5.33 21.85 -2.32
C MET A 272 6.00 20.48 -2.41
N ASN A 273 7.28 20.36 -2.05
CA ASN A 273 7.99 19.09 -2.04
C ASN A 273 7.45 18.17 -0.93
N SER A 274 7.24 18.72 0.28
CA SER A 274 6.64 17.96 1.39
C SER A 274 5.27 17.40 0.97
N MET A 275 4.44 18.21 0.34
CA MET A 275 3.12 17.79 -0.14
C MET A 275 3.25 16.73 -1.24
N ARG A 276 4.09 16.96 -2.27
CA ARG A 276 4.28 16.05 -3.39
C ARG A 276 4.75 14.68 -2.91
N TYR A 277 5.85 14.64 -2.19
CA TYR A 277 6.45 13.37 -1.74
C TYR A 277 5.63 12.72 -0.63
N GLY A 278 5.04 13.49 0.27
CA GLY A 278 4.17 12.98 1.31
C GLY A 278 2.92 12.30 0.75
N ILE A 279 2.18 12.95 -0.15
CA ILE A 279 1.00 12.36 -0.78
C ILE A 279 1.39 11.17 -1.65
N ALA A 280 2.40 11.31 -2.52
CA ALA A 280 2.79 10.23 -3.42
C ALA A 280 3.23 8.97 -2.66
N ARG A 281 4.08 9.11 -1.62
CA ARG A 281 4.54 7.97 -0.82
C ARG A 281 3.50 7.47 0.16
N GLY A 282 2.58 8.33 0.64
CA GLY A 282 1.40 7.92 1.41
C GLY A 282 0.47 7.04 0.60
N VAL A 283 0.13 7.45 -0.62
CA VAL A 283 -0.69 6.65 -1.54
C VAL A 283 0.03 5.38 -1.99
N PHE A 284 1.34 5.45 -2.23
CA PHE A 284 2.16 4.28 -2.54
C PHE A 284 2.10 3.24 -1.41
N SER A 285 2.10 3.66 -0.14
CA SER A 285 2.03 2.77 1.01
C SER A 285 0.63 2.16 1.17
N ASN A 286 -0.41 2.99 1.31
CA ASN A 286 -1.76 2.51 1.62
C ASN A 286 -2.61 2.13 0.41
N GLU A 287 -2.17 2.46 -0.81
CA GLU A 287 -2.83 2.18 -2.09
C GLU A 287 -4.28 2.69 -2.19
N ALA A 288 -4.67 3.72 -1.42
CA ALA A 288 -5.99 4.30 -1.52
C ALA A 288 -6.12 5.14 -2.80
N GLY A 289 -7.05 4.79 -3.66
CA GLY A 289 -7.21 5.39 -4.98
C GLY A 289 -6.62 4.55 -6.12
N LEU A 290 -5.76 3.57 -5.82
CA LEU A 290 -5.19 2.67 -6.82
C LEU A 290 -6.12 1.48 -7.16
N GLY A 291 -7.01 1.09 -6.25
CA GLY A 291 -7.99 0.03 -6.50
C GLY A 291 -7.51 -1.40 -6.27
N SER A 292 -6.24 -1.61 -5.96
CA SER A 292 -5.62 -2.93 -5.75
C SER A 292 -6.28 -3.73 -4.62
N ALA A 293 -6.47 -3.12 -3.45
CA ALA A 293 -7.11 -3.76 -2.30
C ALA A 293 -8.57 -4.20 -2.55
N ALA A 294 -9.23 -3.58 -3.51
CA ALA A 294 -10.59 -3.94 -3.91
C ALA A 294 -10.67 -5.32 -4.58
N ILE A 295 -9.56 -5.78 -5.17
CA ILE A 295 -9.47 -7.10 -5.83
C ILE A 295 -9.58 -8.21 -4.78
N SER A 296 -8.78 -8.14 -3.72
CA SER A 296 -8.84 -9.12 -2.62
C SER A 296 -10.09 -8.96 -1.76
N ALA A 297 -10.60 -7.73 -1.59
CA ALA A 297 -11.85 -7.47 -0.87
C ALA A 297 -13.06 -8.16 -1.51
N ALA A 298 -13.07 -8.29 -2.83
CA ALA A 298 -14.17 -8.94 -3.56
C ALA A 298 -14.28 -10.44 -3.27
N SER A 299 -13.19 -11.11 -2.86
CA SER A 299 -13.18 -12.54 -2.51
C SER A 299 -13.73 -12.82 -1.09
N ALA A 300 -14.01 -11.77 -0.30
CA ALA A 300 -14.49 -11.94 1.07
C ALA A 300 -15.89 -12.54 1.11
N THR A 301 -16.11 -13.48 2.04
CA THR A 301 -17.46 -13.90 2.42
C THR A 301 -18.14 -12.74 3.14
N SER A 302 -19.21 -12.24 2.59
CA SER A 302 -19.95 -11.14 3.20
C SER A 302 -21.42 -11.17 2.77
N ASP A 303 -22.28 -11.00 3.75
CA ASP A 303 -23.71 -10.81 3.60
C ASP A 303 -24.07 -9.46 2.96
N HIS A 304 -23.18 -8.48 3.07
CA HIS A 304 -23.39 -7.15 2.47
C HIS A 304 -22.07 -6.47 2.09
N HIS A 305 -21.98 -5.97 0.86
CA HIS A 305 -20.76 -5.34 0.32
C HIS A 305 -20.29 -4.11 1.11
N VAL A 306 -21.20 -3.33 1.70
CA VAL A 306 -20.88 -2.17 2.55
C VAL A 306 -20.12 -2.60 3.81
N LYS A 307 -20.44 -3.76 4.40
CA LYS A 307 -19.73 -4.30 5.56
C LYS A 307 -18.26 -4.56 5.24
N GLN A 308 -17.98 -5.14 4.07
CA GLN A 308 -16.61 -5.38 3.64
C GLN A 308 -15.84 -4.07 3.36
N GLY A 309 -16.52 -3.06 2.81
CA GLY A 309 -15.94 -1.71 2.66
C GLY A 309 -15.48 -1.14 3.99
N PHE A 310 -16.32 -1.22 5.05
CA PHE A 310 -15.96 -0.76 6.40
C PHE A 310 -14.78 -1.54 7.01
N ILE A 311 -14.66 -2.85 6.74
CA ILE A 311 -13.53 -3.63 7.22
C ILE A 311 -12.24 -3.22 6.49
N ASN A 312 -12.28 -3.09 5.16
CA ASN A 312 -11.07 -2.81 4.39
C ASN A 312 -10.54 -1.37 4.55
N MET A 313 -11.39 -0.38 4.87
CA MET A 313 -10.90 0.97 5.14
C MET A 313 -9.97 1.05 6.37
N CYS A 314 -10.10 0.10 7.31
CA CYS A 314 -9.20 -0.01 8.45
C CYS A 314 -7.75 -0.24 8.01
N GLY A 315 -7.55 -0.82 6.82
CA GLY A 315 -6.23 -1.03 6.24
C GLY A 315 -5.45 0.27 6.07
N THR A 316 -6.05 1.30 5.47
CA THR A 316 -5.40 2.61 5.30
C THR A 316 -5.03 3.26 6.63
N PHE A 317 -5.88 3.10 7.65
CA PHE A 317 -5.61 3.62 8.99
C PHE A 317 -4.42 2.89 9.64
N ILE A 318 -4.41 1.56 9.61
CA ILE A 318 -3.33 0.74 10.19
C ILE A 318 -2.02 1.01 9.46
N ASP A 319 -2.03 0.99 8.12
CA ASP A 319 -0.85 1.17 7.28
C ASP A 319 -0.18 2.53 7.51
N THR A 320 -0.92 3.62 7.31
CA THR A 320 -0.30 4.94 7.24
C THR A 320 -0.40 5.70 8.56
N ILE A 321 -1.57 5.71 9.21
CA ILE A 321 -1.72 6.47 10.46
C ILE A 321 -0.97 5.80 11.61
N ILE A 322 -0.83 4.46 11.61
CA ILE A 322 -0.09 3.76 12.67
C ILE A 322 1.35 3.46 12.20
N VAL A 323 1.53 2.59 11.21
CA VAL A 323 2.86 2.04 10.88
C VAL A 323 3.80 3.11 10.31
N CYS A 324 3.36 3.91 9.32
CA CYS A 324 4.20 4.98 8.77
C CYS A 324 4.51 6.08 9.81
N THR A 325 3.59 6.36 10.75
CA THR A 325 3.84 7.31 11.83
C THR A 325 4.97 6.84 12.74
N ILE A 326 4.96 5.56 13.11
CA ILE A 326 6.02 4.98 13.95
C ILE A 326 7.38 5.09 13.23
N THR A 327 7.45 4.75 11.94
CA THR A 327 8.66 4.90 11.14
C THR A 327 9.13 6.35 11.08
N GLY A 328 8.22 7.28 10.76
CA GLY A 328 8.54 8.70 10.64
C GLY A 328 9.01 9.31 11.95
N LEU A 329 8.39 8.95 13.08
CA LEU A 329 8.82 9.40 14.40
C LEU A 329 10.16 8.80 14.82
N ALA A 330 10.40 7.51 14.53
CA ALA A 330 11.70 6.88 14.78
C ALA A 330 12.82 7.60 14.03
N ILE A 331 12.61 7.92 12.73
CA ILE A 331 13.58 8.69 11.94
C ILE A 331 13.73 10.12 12.48
N ALA A 332 12.63 10.83 12.76
CA ALA A 332 12.66 12.22 13.20
C ALA A 332 13.32 12.39 14.57
N SER A 333 13.21 11.41 15.46
CA SER A 333 13.80 11.45 16.80
C SER A 333 15.24 10.93 16.89
N SER A 334 15.72 10.20 15.86
CA SER A 334 17.05 9.58 15.85
C SER A 334 18.19 10.54 15.56
N GLY A 335 17.92 11.68 14.90
CA GLY A 335 18.93 12.64 14.49
C GLY A 335 19.74 12.27 13.24
N VAL A 336 19.39 11.15 12.55
CA VAL A 336 20.14 10.68 11.36
C VAL A 336 19.67 11.32 10.05
N LEU A 337 18.54 12.03 10.05
CA LEU A 337 18.03 12.67 8.85
C LEU A 337 19.01 13.75 8.36
N GLY A 338 19.43 13.66 7.11
CA GLY A 338 20.42 14.56 6.51
C GLY A 338 21.88 14.11 6.69
N THR A 339 22.14 12.94 7.30
CA THR A 339 23.48 12.36 7.36
C THR A 339 23.85 11.63 6.08
N THR A 340 25.15 11.44 5.85
CA THR A 340 25.70 10.78 4.66
C THR A 340 26.34 9.43 5.02
N ASN A 341 26.38 8.53 4.04
CA ASN A 341 27.15 7.28 4.14
C ASN A 341 28.66 7.52 3.92
N ALA A 342 29.44 6.45 3.97
CA ALA A 342 30.91 6.51 3.77
C ALA A 342 31.33 7.08 2.40
N ASP A 343 30.47 6.99 1.40
CA ASP A 343 30.68 7.53 0.03
C ASP A 343 30.26 9.00 -0.09
N GLY A 344 29.84 9.66 1.00
CA GLY A 344 29.37 11.05 1.00
C GLY A 344 27.97 11.26 0.41
N LYS A 345 27.19 10.19 0.16
CA LYS A 345 25.81 10.25 -0.30
C LYS A 345 24.86 10.30 0.87
N LEU A 346 23.79 11.09 0.75
CA LEU A 346 22.71 11.12 1.76
C LEU A 346 22.16 9.72 2.01
N LEU A 347 21.98 9.39 3.29
CA LEU A 347 21.25 8.18 3.67
C LEU A 347 19.79 8.32 3.23
N GLU A 348 19.29 7.34 2.52
CA GLU A 348 17.88 7.30 2.06
C GLU A 348 17.28 5.90 2.15
N GLY A 349 15.96 5.81 2.05
CA GLY A 349 15.26 4.53 1.98
C GLY A 349 15.58 3.60 3.15
N ALA A 350 15.99 2.36 2.84
CA ALA A 350 16.31 1.35 3.84
C ALA A 350 17.50 1.75 4.74
N GLU A 351 18.55 2.33 4.15
CA GLU A 351 19.76 2.72 4.87
C GLU A 351 19.45 3.75 5.96
N LEU A 352 18.62 4.74 5.67
CA LEU A 352 18.20 5.75 6.64
C LEU A 352 17.40 5.12 7.80
N THR A 353 16.46 4.21 7.50
CA THR A 353 15.68 3.56 8.55
C THR A 353 16.55 2.63 9.40
N ILE A 354 17.46 1.90 8.79
CA ILE A 354 18.43 1.06 9.51
C ILE A 354 19.26 1.94 10.46
N ALA A 355 19.85 3.03 9.96
CA ALA A 355 20.63 3.97 10.77
C ALA A 355 19.81 4.55 11.93
N ALA A 356 18.54 4.91 11.70
CA ALA A 356 17.66 5.42 12.75
C ALA A 356 17.43 4.40 13.89
N PHE A 357 17.27 3.13 13.56
CA PHE A 357 17.11 2.08 14.56
C PHE A 357 18.44 1.71 15.24
N GLU A 358 19.56 1.80 14.52
CA GLU A 358 20.89 1.56 15.09
C GLU A 358 21.28 2.59 16.16
N THR A 359 20.84 3.85 16.04
CA THR A 359 21.12 4.86 17.07
C THR A 359 20.59 4.49 18.45
N ALA A 360 19.44 3.78 18.48
CA ALA A 360 18.78 3.39 19.73
C ALA A 360 19.11 1.96 20.17
N LEU A 361 19.21 1.03 19.22
CA LEU A 361 19.29 -0.42 19.48
C LEU A 361 20.64 -1.02 19.08
N GLY A 362 21.59 -0.21 18.59
CA GLY A 362 22.88 -0.69 18.07
C GLY A 362 22.68 -1.68 16.92
N LYS A 363 23.59 -2.63 16.74
CA LYS A 363 23.51 -3.65 15.67
C LYS A 363 22.20 -4.45 15.66
N ALA A 364 21.53 -4.60 16.80
CA ALA A 364 20.22 -5.25 16.85
C ALA A 364 19.17 -4.47 16.07
N GLY A 365 19.25 -3.13 16.01
CA GLY A 365 18.39 -2.28 15.22
C GLY A 365 18.45 -2.58 13.74
N ALA A 366 19.66 -2.73 13.17
CA ALA A 366 19.86 -3.12 11.77
C ALA A 366 19.22 -4.48 11.45
N VAL A 367 19.45 -5.47 12.31
CA VAL A 367 18.85 -6.82 12.16
C VAL A 367 17.32 -6.74 12.20
N PHE A 368 16.78 -5.94 13.12
CA PHE A 368 15.32 -5.76 13.28
C PHE A 368 14.68 -5.16 12.03
N VAL A 369 15.26 -4.09 11.49
CA VAL A 369 14.77 -3.44 10.28
C VAL A 369 14.90 -4.37 9.07
N THR A 370 16.02 -5.10 8.95
CA THR A 370 16.23 -6.05 7.86
C THR A 370 15.20 -7.18 7.88
N ILE A 371 14.93 -7.78 9.05
CA ILE A 371 13.88 -8.79 9.20
C ILE A 371 12.52 -8.19 8.84
N SER A 372 12.23 -6.97 9.29
CA SER A 372 11.00 -6.28 8.95
C SER A 372 10.84 -6.07 7.44
N ILE A 373 11.90 -5.62 6.75
CA ILE A 373 11.90 -5.48 5.29
C ILE A 373 11.63 -6.83 4.60
N ILE A 374 12.26 -7.92 5.07
CA ILE A 374 12.02 -9.26 4.54
C ILE A 374 10.54 -9.63 4.65
N LEU A 375 9.97 -9.51 5.85
CA LEU A 375 8.57 -9.90 6.12
C LEU A 375 7.58 -9.03 5.33
N PHE A 376 7.79 -7.72 5.32
CA PHE A 376 6.91 -6.75 4.65
C PHE A 376 6.98 -6.91 3.13
N ALA A 377 8.17 -6.95 2.56
CA ALA A 377 8.33 -7.11 1.12
C ALA A 377 7.87 -8.49 0.63
N PHE A 378 8.13 -9.56 1.38
CA PHE A 378 7.64 -10.89 1.05
C PHE A 378 6.11 -10.94 1.05
N SER A 379 5.45 -10.37 2.05
CA SER A 379 3.98 -10.28 2.08
C SER A 379 3.45 -9.50 0.88
N THR A 380 4.13 -8.42 0.48
CA THR A 380 3.74 -7.60 -0.68
C THR A 380 3.85 -8.38 -1.99
N ILE A 381 4.89 -9.19 -2.16
CA ILE A 381 5.00 -10.09 -3.32
C ILE A 381 3.77 -11.01 -3.41
N LEU A 382 3.37 -11.60 -2.29
CA LEU A 382 2.21 -12.51 -2.25
C LEU A 382 0.88 -11.80 -2.57
N GLY A 383 0.67 -10.62 -2.00
CA GLY A 383 -0.56 -9.85 -2.23
C GLY A 383 -0.67 -9.34 -3.67
N TRP A 384 0.43 -8.88 -4.24
CA TRP A 384 0.47 -8.39 -5.62
C TRP A 384 0.42 -9.50 -6.67
N GLU A 385 0.93 -10.69 -6.35
CA GLU A 385 0.73 -11.85 -7.19
C GLU A 385 -0.78 -12.10 -7.42
N TYR A 386 -1.55 -12.13 -6.36
CA TYR A 386 -3.00 -12.31 -6.46
C TYR A 386 -3.67 -11.19 -7.27
N ASN A 387 -3.28 -9.94 -7.07
CA ASN A 387 -3.83 -8.81 -7.82
C ASN A 387 -3.54 -8.93 -9.32
N GLY A 388 -2.32 -9.29 -9.69
CA GLY A 388 -1.93 -9.50 -11.09
C GLY A 388 -2.59 -10.72 -11.72
N GLU A 389 -2.73 -11.83 -10.98
CA GLU A 389 -3.45 -13.02 -11.46
C GLU A 389 -4.91 -12.70 -11.78
N LYS A 390 -5.61 -11.98 -10.89
CA LYS A 390 -7.01 -11.60 -11.14
C LYS A 390 -7.17 -10.60 -12.28
N ALA A 391 -6.19 -9.72 -12.49
CA ALA A 391 -6.15 -8.84 -13.65
C ALA A 391 -5.94 -9.64 -14.96
N LEU A 392 -5.03 -10.61 -14.95
CA LEU A 392 -4.79 -11.49 -16.09
C LEU A 392 -6.01 -12.36 -16.40
N GLU A 393 -6.66 -12.92 -15.38
CA GLU A 393 -7.90 -13.70 -15.50
C GLU A 393 -9.02 -12.88 -16.15
N PHE A 394 -9.15 -11.60 -15.78
CA PHE A 394 -10.12 -10.71 -16.40
C PHE A 394 -9.87 -10.51 -17.90
N LEU A 395 -8.58 -10.41 -18.31
CA LEU A 395 -8.18 -10.19 -19.71
C LEU A 395 -8.36 -11.43 -20.57
N PHE A 396 -7.91 -12.59 -20.10
CA PHE A 396 -7.78 -13.80 -20.94
C PHE A 396 -8.79 -14.91 -20.64
N LYS A 397 -9.43 -14.90 -19.46
CA LYS A 397 -10.46 -15.85 -19.01
C LYS A 397 -10.08 -17.33 -18.98
N LYS A 398 -8.90 -17.74 -19.47
CA LYS A 398 -8.46 -19.12 -19.52
C LYS A 398 -7.59 -19.47 -18.31
N PRO A 399 -7.90 -20.55 -17.56
CA PRO A 399 -7.17 -20.93 -16.35
C PRO A 399 -5.67 -21.19 -16.56
N ILE A 400 -5.28 -21.63 -17.73
CA ILE A 400 -3.89 -21.92 -18.06
C ILE A 400 -2.99 -20.68 -17.95
N PHE A 401 -3.49 -19.50 -18.31
CA PHE A 401 -2.73 -18.25 -18.20
C PHE A 401 -2.44 -17.88 -16.75
N CYS A 402 -3.37 -18.15 -15.82
CA CYS A 402 -3.14 -17.93 -14.39
C CYS A 402 -2.01 -18.84 -13.87
N TYR A 403 -1.99 -20.10 -14.30
CA TYR A 403 -0.93 -21.03 -13.92
C TYR A 403 0.44 -20.58 -14.46
N ILE A 404 0.51 -20.26 -15.74
CA ILE A 404 1.73 -19.72 -16.36
C ILE A 404 2.19 -18.44 -15.63
N TYR A 405 1.25 -17.56 -15.31
CA TYR A 405 1.54 -16.33 -14.58
C TYR A 405 2.19 -16.61 -13.22
N ARG A 406 1.67 -17.52 -12.41
CA ARG A 406 2.24 -17.90 -11.11
C ARG A 406 3.70 -18.35 -11.23
N VAL A 407 4.00 -19.18 -12.23
CA VAL A 407 5.36 -19.67 -12.48
C VAL A 407 6.27 -18.50 -12.91
N VAL A 408 5.85 -17.73 -13.91
CA VAL A 408 6.62 -16.59 -14.43
C VAL A 408 6.83 -15.54 -13.35
N PHE A 409 5.80 -15.22 -12.56
CA PHE A 409 5.87 -14.27 -11.48
C PHE A 409 6.89 -14.71 -10.40
N SER A 410 6.85 -15.98 -10.02
CA SER A 410 7.82 -16.55 -9.06
C SER A 410 9.26 -16.48 -9.57
N LEU A 411 9.50 -16.81 -10.84
CA LEU A 411 10.83 -16.75 -11.44
C LEU A 411 11.32 -15.30 -11.59
N LEU A 412 10.45 -14.36 -11.93
CA LEU A 412 10.79 -12.95 -12.04
C LEU A 412 11.20 -12.33 -10.68
N THR A 413 10.83 -12.94 -9.56
CA THR A 413 11.34 -12.52 -8.25
C THR A 413 12.86 -12.63 -8.18
N TYR A 414 13.47 -13.65 -8.82
CA TYR A 414 14.93 -13.75 -8.90
C TYR A 414 15.56 -12.62 -9.72
N VAL A 415 14.94 -12.30 -10.86
CA VAL A 415 15.42 -11.19 -11.71
C VAL A 415 15.37 -9.87 -10.93
N GLY A 416 14.26 -9.60 -10.24
CA GLY A 416 14.11 -8.44 -9.36
C GLY A 416 15.16 -8.41 -8.26
N ALA A 417 15.41 -9.54 -7.61
CA ALA A 417 16.36 -9.69 -6.53
C ALA A 417 17.83 -9.40 -6.95
N THR A 418 18.20 -9.70 -8.18
CA THR A 418 19.59 -9.64 -8.64
C THR A 418 19.92 -8.47 -9.57
N ALA A 419 18.92 -7.88 -10.23
CA ALA A 419 19.10 -6.81 -11.20
C ALA A 419 19.29 -5.42 -10.55
N THR A 420 19.97 -4.52 -11.27
CA THR A 420 20.00 -3.08 -10.95
C THR A 420 18.80 -2.39 -11.56
N LEU A 421 17.82 -2.04 -10.74
CA LEU A 421 16.43 -1.80 -11.17
C LEU A 421 16.03 -0.34 -11.47
N GLY A 422 16.94 0.63 -11.61
CA GLY A 422 16.54 2.04 -11.73
C GLY A 422 15.42 2.34 -12.75
N VAL A 423 15.51 1.78 -13.96
CA VAL A 423 14.49 1.96 -15.00
C VAL A 423 13.23 1.15 -14.72
N VAL A 424 13.37 -0.06 -14.18
CA VAL A 424 12.24 -0.93 -13.84
C VAL A 424 11.39 -0.32 -12.75
N TRP A 425 12.00 0.34 -11.76
CA TRP A 425 11.29 1.09 -10.72
C TRP A 425 10.42 2.20 -11.30
N SER A 426 11.01 3.06 -12.14
CA SER A 426 10.26 4.17 -12.73
C SER A 426 9.12 3.70 -13.62
N PHE A 427 9.33 2.64 -14.40
CA PHE A 427 8.28 2.06 -15.25
C PHE A 427 7.14 1.46 -14.42
N SER A 428 7.48 0.81 -13.32
CA SER A 428 6.51 0.22 -12.41
C SER A 428 5.72 1.28 -11.63
N ASP A 429 6.38 2.36 -11.23
CA ASP A 429 5.74 3.52 -10.60
C ASP A 429 4.74 4.17 -11.56
N ILE A 430 5.09 4.29 -12.85
CA ILE A 430 4.18 4.81 -13.89
C ILE A 430 2.93 3.93 -13.99
N ALA A 431 3.09 2.60 -14.12
CA ALA A 431 1.98 1.68 -14.23
C ALA A 431 1.06 1.75 -13.00
N ASN A 432 1.65 1.81 -11.82
CA ASN A 432 0.93 1.96 -10.55
C ASN A 432 0.13 3.27 -10.48
N GLY A 433 0.72 4.39 -10.88
CA GLY A 433 0.01 5.67 -10.96
C GLY A 433 -1.12 5.66 -11.98
N LEU A 434 -0.90 5.06 -13.15
CA LEU A 434 -1.91 4.98 -14.20
C LEU A 434 -3.12 4.11 -13.83
N MET A 435 -2.97 3.12 -12.91
CA MET A 435 -4.12 2.38 -12.37
C MET A 435 -5.13 3.29 -11.67
N ALA A 436 -4.66 4.36 -11.03
CA ALA A 436 -5.53 5.27 -10.30
C ALA A 436 -6.58 5.93 -11.21
N ILE A 437 -6.22 6.30 -12.44
CA ILE A 437 -7.09 7.07 -13.33
C ILE A 437 -8.43 6.37 -13.57
N PRO A 438 -8.50 5.14 -14.12
CA PRO A 438 -9.76 4.46 -14.35
C PRO A 438 -10.51 4.17 -13.04
N ASN A 439 -9.79 3.88 -11.95
CA ASN A 439 -10.41 3.61 -10.66
C ASN A 439 -11.09 4.86 -10.09
N LEU A 440 -10.41 6.00 -10.05
CA LEU A 440 -10.97 7.25 -9.53
C LEU A 440 -12.18 7.74 -10.35
N ILE A 441 -12.12 7.60 -11.69
CA ILE A 441 -13.28 7.86 -12.57
C ILE A 441 -14.46 7.00 -12.15
N CYS A 442 -14.23 5.71 -11.91
CA CYS A 442 -15.26 4.77 -11.46
C CYS A 442 -15.89 5.19 -10.12
N LEU A 443 -15.06 5.56 -9.15
CA LEU A 443 -15.50 5.95 -7.81
C LEU A 443 -16.37 7.20 -7.85
N ILE A 444 -15.97 8.20 -8.61
CA ILE A 444 -16.73 9.45 -8.78
C ILE A 444 -18.08 9.15 -9.47
N ALA A 445 -18.06 8.41 -10.57
CA ALA A 445 -19.26 8.08 -11.34
C ALA A 445 -20.30 7.27 -10.54
N LEU A 446 -19.84 6.38 -9.66
CA LEU A 446 -20.71 5.50 -8.86
C LEU A 446 -20.95 6.01 -7.43
N SER A 447 -20.41 7.18 -7.08
CA SER A 447 -20.51 7.76 -5.72
C SER A 447 -21.95 7.94 -5.24
N GLY A 448 -22.88 8.28 -6.15
CA GLY A 448 -24.29 8.46 -5.82
C GLY A 448 -24.99 7.17 -5.39
N SER A 449 -24.77 6.08 -6.14
CA SER A 449 -25.28 4.74 -5.81
C SER A 449 -24.67 4.26 -4.48
N LEU A 450 -23.36 4.40 -4.32
CA LEU A 450 -22.65 4.01 -3.10
C LEU A 450 -23.19 4.76 -1.87
N ALA A 451 -23.38 6.08 -1.99
CA ALA A 451 -23.87 6.89 -0.87
C ALA A 451 -25.28 6.48 -0.42
N LYS A 452 -26.17 6.15 -1.38
CA LYS A 452 -27.52 5.64 -1.08
C LYS A 452 -27.42 4.32 -0.30
N GLU A 453 -26.71 3.34 -0.83
CA GLU A 453 -26.58 2.01 -0.23
C GLU A 453 -25.88 2.04 1.14
N THR A 454 -24.87 2.90 1.29
CA THR A 454 -24.22 3.11 2.59
C THR A 454 -25.21 3.65 3.64
N LYS A 455 -26.04 4.60 3.24
CA LYS A 455 -27.08 5.17 4.12
C LYS A 455 -28.13 4.12 4.49
N ASP A 456 -28.62 3.36 3.50
CA ASP A 456 -29.65 2.34 3.71
C ASP A 456 -29.14 1.24 4.66
N TYR A 457 -27.91 0.76 4.44
CA TYR A 457 -27.25 -0.20 5.34
C TYR A 457 -27.08 0.35 6.77
N HIS A 458 -26.67 1.60 6.89
CA HIS A 458 -26.48 2.23 8.20
C HIS A 458 -27.80 2.37 8.96
N ASN A 459 -28.90 2.71 8.26
CA ASN A 459 -30.23 2.80 8.86
C ASN A 459 -30.70 1.40 9.33
N LYS A 460 -30.55 0.38 8.50
CA LYS A 460 -30.87 -1.02 8.86
C LYS A 460 -30.17 -1.46 10.15
N LEU A 461 -28.88 -1.17 10.29
CA LEU A 461 -28.12 -1.50 11.50
C LEU A 461 -28.60 -0.74 12.74
N LYS A 462 -29.14 0.48 12.59
CA LYS A 462 -29.74 1.23 13.71
C LYS A 462 -31.05 0.60 14.14
N ASP A 463 -31.90 0.23 13.19
CA ASP A 463 -33.21 -0.38 13.47
C ASP A 463 -33.06 -1.74 14.15
N GLU A 464 -32.07 -2.54 13.75
CA GLU A 464 -31.74 -3.82 14.40
C GLU A 464 -31.28 -3.64 15.85
N LYS A 465 -30.47 -2.60 16.12
CA LYS A 465 -30.03 -2.28 17.50
C LYS A 465 -31.14 -1.76 18.40
N VAL A 466 -32.17 -1.11 17.84
CA VAL A 466 -33.34 -0.65 18.60
C VAL A 466 -34.25 -1.83 18.96
N LYS A 467 -34.36 -2.82 18.08
CA LYS A 467 -35.17 -4.04 18.31
C LYS A 467 -34.55 -5.02 19.31
N THR A 468 -33.24 -4.94 19.54
CA THR A 468 -32.49 -5.82 20.46
C THR A 468 -32.26 -5.21 21.84
N LYS A 469 -32.68 -4.00 22.06
CA LYS A 469 -32.79 -3.32 23.37
C LYS A 469 -34.22 -3.38 23.87
#